data_4dabc43fb398595e1ae6cf85940dc767
#
_entry.id   4dabc43fb398595e1ae6cf85940dc767
#
_cell.length_a   1.000
_cell.length_b   1.000
_cell.length_c   1.000
_cell.angle_alpha   90.00
_cell.angle_beta   90.00
_cell.angle_gamma   90.00
#
_symmetry.space_group_name_H-M   'P 1'
#
loop_
_entity.id
_entity.type
_entity.pdbx_description
1 polymer ?
#
loop_
_entity_poly.entity_id
_entity_poly.type
_entity_poly.pdbx_seq_one_letter_code
_entity_poly.pdbx_strand_id
1 'polypeptide(L)'
;EFNQALMELGSLVCTPRSPQCDECPVKSLCPTYGHGWQDQIPAAAKKIVYEDVNEVAVVVRKKNAVLLRRCGEGERWAGLWDFPRFRSEDPTQSPPELEERVQQLTGVRVEDAQWVTEIKHAVTRYRITLSCFEAHYQSGRKRSGEECAWVTVDQLSDYPLSVTGRRIGRLVAAGAFGKSAAL
;
A
#
# COMPACT_ATOMS: atom_id res chain seq x y z
N GLU A 1 16.02 -26.86 -0.17
CA GLU A 1 16.85 -27.18 -1.38
C GLU A 1 15.97 -27.48 -2.61
N PHE A 2 14.99 -28.41 -2.54
CA PHE A 2 14.16 -28.79 -3.70
C PHE A 2 13.41 -27.61 -4.34
N ASN A 3 12.74 -26.78 -3.55
CA ASN A 3 12.01 -25.61 -4.08
C ASN A 3 12.97 -24.60 -4.73
N GLN A 4 14.17 -24.44 -4.18
CA GLN A 4 15.19 -23.58 -4.77
C GLN A 4 15.64 -24.12 -6.13
N ALA A 5 15.90 -25.40 -6.23
CA ALA A 5 16.30 -26.04 -7.50
C ALA A 5 15.21 -25.90 -8.58
N LEU A 6 13.92 -26.01 -8.21
CA LEU A 6 12.81 -25.76 -9.16
C LEU A 6 12.73 -24.30 -9.61
N MET A 7 12.97 -23.34 -8.73
CA MET A 7 13.01 -21.92 -9.10
C MET A 7 14.19 -21.63 -10.04
N GLU A 8 15.35 -22.18 -9.78
CA GLU A 8 16.53 -22.04 -10.64
C GLU A 8 16.30 -22.70 -12.01
N LEU A 9 15.76 -23.92 -12.04
CA LEU A 9 15.37 -24.58 -13.28
C LEU A 9 14.42 -23.71 -14.12
N GLY A 10 13.38 -23.13 -13.47
CA GLY A 10 12.41 -22.26 -14.12
C GLY A 10 12.97 -20.93 -14.60
N SER A 11 14.04 -20.43 -13.98
CA SER A 11 14.67 -19.17 -14.36
C SER A 11 15.75 -19.31 -15.43
N LEU A 12 16.49 -20.43 -15.42
CA LEU A 12 17.68 -20.61 -16.27
C LEU A 12 17.44 -21.51 -17.48
N VAL A 13 16.65 -22.56 -17.32
CA VAL A 13 16.48 -23.61 -18.34
C VAL A 13 15.05 -23.68 -18.88
N CYS A 14 14.06 -23.82 -18.00
CA CYS A 14 12.66 -24.01 -18.38
C CYS A 14 11.95 -22.65 -18.51
N THR A 15 12.43 -21.80 -19.40
CA THR A 15 11.88 -20.44 -19.59
C THR A 15 10.61 -20.48 -20.47
N PRO A 16 9.63 -19.56 -20.25
CA PRO A 16 8.35 -19.59 -20.94
C PRO A 16 8.39 -19.38 -22.46
N ARG A 17 9.43 -18.73 -22.98
CA ARG A 17 9.51 -18.36 -24.42
C ARG A 17 10.49 -19.20 -25.21
N SER A 18 11.52 -19.71 -24.58
CA SER A 18 12.61 -20.44 -25.26
C SER A 18 13.23 -21.45 -24.27
N PRO A 19 12.51 -22.52 -23.92
CA PRO A 19 13.03 -23.50 -22.97
C PRO A 19 14.19 -24.29 -23.59
N GLN A 20 15.27 -24.38 -22.85
CA GLN A 20 16.47 -25.16 -23.23
C GLN A 20 16.29 -26.62 -22.83
N CYS A 21 15.33 -27.30 -23.46
CA CYS A 21 14.96 -28.66 -23.09
C CYS A 21 16.09 -29.67 -23.22
N ASP A 22 17.02 -29.45 -24.13
CA ASP A 22 18.16 -30.35 -24.34
C ASP A 22 19.17 -30.33 -23.20
N GLU A 23 19.26 -29.23 -22.49
CA GLU A 23 20.11 -29.03 -21.30
C GLU A 23 19.39 -29.34 -19.98
N CYS A 24 18.09 -29.67 -20.06
CA CYS A 24 17.28 -29.84 -18.86
C CYS A 24 17.61 -31.16 -18.14
N PRO A 25 18.03 -31.10 -16.86
CA PRO A 25 18.39 -32.30 -16.10
C PRO A 25 17.23 -33.26 -15.83
N VAL A 26 15.99 -32.80 -15.97
CA VAL A 26 14.79 -33.63 -15.80
C VAL A 26 14.04 -33.90 -17.12
N LYS A 27 14.71 -33.70 -18.26
CA LYS A 27 14.14 -33.91 -19.61
C LYS A 27 13.46 -35.24 -19.77
N SER A 28 14.10 -36.32 -19.33
CA SER A 28 13.58 -37.70 -19.47
C SER A 28 12.30 -37.97 -18.68
N LEU A 29 12.04 -37.17 -17.64
CA LEU A 29 10.86 -37.27 -16.78
C LEU A 29 9.79 -36.23 -17.12
N CYS A 30 10.05 -35.37 -18.11
CA CYS A 30 9.17 -34.24 -18.42
C CYS A 30 8.07 -34.64 -19.42
N PRO A 31 6.79 -34.68 -19.03
CA PRO A 31 5.70 -35.00 -19.92
C PRO A 31 5.51 -33.93 -21.02
N THR A 32 5.76 -32.66 -20.70
CA THR A 32 5.69 -31.55 -21.67
C THR A 32 6.68 -31.77 -22.82
N TYR A 33 7.89 -32.19 -22.51
CA TYR A 33 8.89 -32.52 -23.53
C TYR A 33 8.47 -33.77 -24.33
N GLY A 34 8.03 -34.83 -23.64
CA GLY A 34 7.62 -36.08 -24.28
C GLY A 34 6.43 -35.92 -25.26
N HIS A 35 5.55 -34.98 -25.00
CA HIS A 35 4.39 -34.68 -25.85
C HIS A 35 4.56 -33.52 -26.82
N GLY A 36 5.69 -32.80 -26.76
CA GLY A 36 5.90 -31.63 -27.64
C GLY A 36 5.01 -30.43 -27.31
N TRP A 37 4.66 -30.23 -26.03
CA TRP A 37 3.73 -29.15 -25.60
C TRP A 37 4.42 -27.85 -25.17
N GLN A 38 5.70 -27.66 -25.48
CA GLN A 38 6.46 -26.51 -25.03
C GLN A 38 5.83 -25.17 -25.45
N ASP A 39 5.27 -25.12 -26.66
CA ASP A 39 4.61 -23.91 -27.18
C ASP A 39 3.21 -23.65 -26.57
N GLN A 40 2.66 -24.65 -25.89
CA GLN A 40 1.33 -24.55 -25.26
C GLN A 40 1.41 -24.26 -23.75
N ILE A 41 2.60 -24.38 -23.16
CA ILE A 41 2.84 -24.22 -21.73
C ILE A 41 3.92 -23.15 -21.50
N PRO A 42 3.67 -22.17 -20.63
CA PRO A 42 2.44 -21.99 -19.83
C PRO A 42 1.25 -21.55 -20.68
N ALA A 43 0.06 -21.96 -20.27
CA ALA A 43 -1.15 -21.46 -20.90
C ALA A 43 -1.21 -19.92 -20.80
N ALA A 44 -1.79 -19.28 -21.80
CA ALA A 44 -1.91 -17.83 -21.83
C ALA A 44 -2.53 -17.30 -20.52
N ALA A 45 -1.83 -16.39 -19.88
CA ALA A 45 -2.30 -15.79 -18.64
C ALA A 45 -3.66 -15.11 -18.87
N LYS A 46 -4.63 -15.39 -18.01
CA LYS A 46 -5.91 -14.67 -18.05
C LYS A 46 -5.63 -13.18 -17.85
N LYS A 47 -6.25 -12.35 -18.69
CA LYS A 47 -6.17 -10.89 -18.52
C LYS A 47 -6.67 -10.52 -17.13
N ILE A 48 -5.84 -9.81 -16.38
CA ILE A 48 -6.24 -9.27 -15.07
C ILE A 48 -7.26 -8.17 -15.34
N VAL A 49 -8.45 -8.31 -14.77
CA VAL A 49 -9.43 -7.22 -14.73
C VAL A 49 -9.05 -6.34 -13.55
N TYR A 50 -8.64 -5.12 -13.85
CA TYR A 50 -8.28 -4.15 -12.83
C TYR A 50 -9.53 -3.47 -12.27
N GLU A 51 -9.48 -3.19 -10.98
CA GLU A 51 -10.49 -2.44 -10.22
C GLU A 51 -9.84 -1.13 -9.75
N ASP A 52 -10.41 -0.01 -10.19
CA ASP A 52 -9.95 1.31 -9.74
C ASP A 52 -10.57 1.63 -8.37
N VAL A 53 -9.72 2.03 -7.44
CA VAL A 53 -10.10 2.30 -6.05
C VAL A 53 -9.55 3.65 -5.62
N ASN A 54 -10.42 4.49 -5.11
CA ASN A 54 -10.02 5.75 -4.49
C ASN A 54 -9.88 5.55 -2.97
N GLU A 55 -8.78 6.02 -2.43
CA GLU A 55 -8.50 6.02 -1.00
C GLU A 55 -8.01 7.40 -0.57
N VAL A 56 -8.22 7.69 0.70
CA VAL A 56 -7.75 8.92 1.34
C VAL A 56 -6.84 8.55 2.50
N ALA A 57 -5.73 9.26 2.63
CA ALA A 57 -4.87 9.23 3.82
C ALA A 57 -4.77 10.64 4.41
N VAL A 58 -4.87 10.74 5.73
CA VAL A 58 -4.81 12.03 6.43
C VAL A 58 -3.62 12.05 7.38
N VAL A 59 -2.68 12.95 7.14
CA VAL A 59 -1.57 13.24 8.04
C VAL A 59 -2.07 14.20 9.11
N VAL A 60 -2.41 13.66 10.27
CA VAL A 60 -2.86 14.48 11.40
C VAL A 60 -1.66 14.95 12.20
N ARG A 61 -1.47 16.26 12.29
CA ARG A 61 -0.37 16.88 13.04
C ARG A 61 -0.77 17.33 14.43
N LYS A 62 0.12 17.08 15.38
CA LYS A 62 0.04 17.60 16.74
C LYS A 62 1.44 18.03 17.19
N LYS A 63 1.74 19.33 17.18
CA LYS A 63 3.10 19.84 17.43
C LYS A 63 4.11 19.20 16.46
N ASN A 64 5.13 18.51 16.97
CA ASN A 64 6.15 17.80 16.18
C ASN A 64 5.82 16.32 15.92
N ALA A 65 4.60 15.88 16.20
CA ALA A 65 4.17 14.49 16.03
C ALA A 65 3.04 14.36 15.02
N VAL A 66 2.96 13.19 14.41
CA VAL A 66 1.86 12.77 13.51
C VAL A 66 1.14 11.56 14.10
N LEU A 67 -0.13 11.41 13.77
CA LEU A 67 -0.93 10.28 14.21
C LEU A 67 -0.74 9.11 13.26
N LEU A 68 -0.33 7.97 13.80
CA LEU A 68 -0.38 6.68 13.13
C LEU A 68 -1.47 5.81 13.75
N ARG A 69 -2.01 4.92 12.93
CA ARG A 69 -2.96 3.88 13.33
C ARG A 69 -2.46 2.52 12.83
N ARG A 70 -2.57 1.49 13.63
CA ARG A 70 -2.33 0.11 13.19
C ARG A 70 -3.57 -0.40 12.46
N CYS A 71 -3.36 -0.96 11.27
CA CYS A 71 -4.43 -1.52 10.46
C CYS A 71 -4.99 -2.78 11.14
N GLY A 72 -6.31 -2.83 11.29
CA GLY A 72 -7.03 -3.92 11.94
C GLY A 72 -7.15 -5.17 11.07
N GLU A 73 -7.68 -6.25 11.68
CA GLU A 73 -8.02 -7.47 10.95
C GLU A 73 -9.07 -7.17 9.86
N GLY A 74 -8.88 -7.75 8.67
CA GLY A 74 -9.75 -7.52 7.51
C GLY A 74 -9.38 -6.29 6.69
N GLU A 75 -8.52 -5.41 7.18
CA GLU A 75 -7.97 -4.31 6.37
C GLU A 75 -6.83 -4.81 5.48
N ARG A 76 -6.63 -4.16 4.33
CA ARG A 76 -5.61 -4.58 3.34
C ARG A 76 -4.20 -4.70 3.91
N TRP A 77 -3.84 -3.88 4.87
CA TRP A 77 -2.52 -3.81 5.49
C TRP A 77 -2.53 -4.27 6.95
N ALA A 78 -3.40 -5.22 7.29
CA ALA A 78 -3.56 -5.74 8.65
C ALA A 78 -2.21 -5.96 9.36
N GLY A 79 -2.08 -5.44 10.55
CA GLY A 79 -0.88 -5.53 11.38
C GLY A 79 0.20 -4.49 11.09
N LEU A 80 0.18 -3.80 9.94
CA LEU A 80 1.07 -2.68 9.65
C LEU A 80 0.51 -1.36 10.23
N TRP A 81 1.39 -0.41 10.44
CA TRP A 81 1.02 0.95 10.78
C TRP A 81 0.85 1.78 9.51
N ASP A 82 -0.12 2.71 9.52
CA ASP A 82 -0.32 3.68 8.46
C ASP A 82 -0.91 4.98 9.03
N PHE A 83 -0.90 6.02 8.23
CA PHE A 83 -1.70 7.22 8.53
C PHE A 83 -3.19 6.85 8.50
N PRO A 84 -4.09 7.54 9.24
CA PRO A 84 -5.52 7.35 9.11
C PRO A 84 -5.93 7.27 7.65
N ARG A 85 -6.46 6.12 7.22
CA ARG A 85 -6.71 5.80 5.81
C ARG A 85 -8.04 5.10 5.65
N PHE A 86 -8.79 5.44 4.62
CA PHE A 86 -10.09 4.86 4.31
C PHE A 86 -10.39 4.92 2.81
N ARG A 87 -11.31 4.07 2.35
CA ARG A 87 -11.86 4.15 0.99
C ARG A 87 -12.79 5.35 0.87
N SER A 88 -12.79 5.99 -0.29
CA SER A 88 -13.70 7.05 -0.66
C SER A 88 -14.31 6.78 -2.02
N GLU A 89 -15.61 6.97 -2.15
CA GLU A 89 -16.28 6.97 -3.45
C GLU A 89 -16.09 8.33 -4.15
N ASP A 90 -15.90 9.40 -3.39
CA ASP A 90 -15.64 10.74 -3.90
C ASP A 90 -14.19 11.16 -3.60
N PRO A 91 -13.34 11.32 -4.64
CA PRO A 91 -11.96 11.80 -4.45
C PRO A 91 -11.88 13.27 -4.04
N THR A 92 -12.99 14.00 -4.16
CA THR A 92 -13.09 15.45 -3.84
C THR A 92 -13.73 15.70 -2.49
N GLN A 93 -13.60 14.77 -1.53
CA GLN A 93 -14.23 14.88 -0.22
C GLN A 93 -14.10 16.26 0.40
N SER A 94 -15.21 16.75 0.92
CA SER A 94 -15.22 18.02 1.65
C SER A 94 -14.43 17.88 2.98
N PRO A 95 -13.78 18.97 3.44
CA PRO A 95 -13.07 18.95 4.72
C PRO A 95 -13.89 18.43 5.89
N PRO A 96 -15.17 18.77 6.09
CA PRO A 96 -15.99 18.25 7.17
C PRO A 96 -16.18 16.72 7.15
N GLU A 97 -16.38 16.13 5.96
CA GLU A 97 -16.53 14.68 5.82
C GLU A 97 -15.22 13.95 6.16
N LEU A 98 -14.09 14.51 5.75
CA LEU A 98 -12.76 14.04 6.09
C LEU A 98 -12.51 14.03 7.60
N GLU A 99 -12.83 15.13 8.25
CA GLU A 99 -12.68 15.33 9.70
C GLU A 99 -13.53 14.33 10.48
N GLU A 100 -14.79 14.13 10.06
CA GLU A 100 -15.67 13.14 10.64
C GLU A 100 -15.14 11.71 10.49
N ARG A 101 -14.63 11.34 9.30
CA ARG A 101 -14.06 10.00 9.06
C ARG A 101 -12.80 9.76 9.90
N VAL A 102 -11.93 10.74 10.05
CA VAL A 102 -10.76 10.65 10.94
C VAL A 102 -11.21 10.46 12.38
N GLN A 103 -12.22 11.20 12.84
CA GLN A 103 -12.75 11.05 14.18
C GLN A 103 -13.38 9.66 14.42
N GLN A 104 -14.12 9.14 13.45
CA GLN A 104 -14.70 7.80 13.51
C GLN A 104 -13.63 6.72 13.63
N LEU A 105 -12.54 6.84 12.87
CA LEU A 105 -11.44 5.88 12.85
C LEU A 105 -10.55 5.93 14.10
N THR A 106 -10.28 7.12 14.60
CA THR A 106 -9.20 7.30 15.59
C THR A 106 -9.67 7.83 16.94
N GLY A 107 -10.90 8.39 17.01
CA GLY A 107 -11.41 9.12 18.18
C GLY A 107 -10.83 10.53 18.32
N VAL A 108 -9.98 10.95 17.39
CA VAL A 108 -9.32 12.27 17.38
C VAL A 108 -10.09 13.22 16.48
N ARG A 109 -10.43 14.40 16.97
CA ARG A 109 -10.98 15.50 16.17
C ARG A 109 -9.85 16.29 15.55
N VAL A 110 -10.04 16.60 14.28
CA VAL A 110 -9.09 17.37 13.49
C VAL A 110 -9.79 18.59 12.87
N GLU A 111 -9.00 19.53 12.43
CA GLU A 111 -9.45 20.76 11.75
C GLU A 111 -8.49 21.11 10.62
N ASP A 112 -8.91 22.03 9.73
CA ASP A 112 -8.10 22.53 8.63
C ASP A 112 -7.58 21.44 7.68
N ALA A 113 -8.43 20.49 7.31
CA ALA A 113 -8.05 19.44 6.38
C ALA A 113 -7.78 20.02 4.99
N GLN A 114 -6.55 19.91 4.49
CA GLN A 114 -6.09 20.44 3.22
C GLN A 114 -5.50 19.33 2.35
N TRP A 115 -5.82 19.35 1.06
CA TRP A 115 -5.21 18.45 0.09
C TRP A 115 -3.73 18.81 -0.14
N VAL A 116 -2.87 17.80 -0.21
CA VAL A 116 -1.43 17.98 -0.40
C VAL A 116 -0.94 17.34 -1.68
N THR A 117 -1.26 16.07 -1.91
CA THR A 117 -0.75 15.32 -3.06
C THR A 117 -1.56 14.08 -3.34
N GLU A 118 -1.30 13.46 -4.49
CA GLU A 118 -1.88 12.18 -4.89
C GLU A 118 -0.78 11.14 -5.13
N ILE A 119 -1.01 9.90 -4.71
CA ILE A 119 -0.11 8.78 -4.92
C ILE A 119 -0.85 7.67 -5.67
N LYS A 120 -0.45 7.39 -6.91
CA LYS A 120 -0.96 6.24 -7.66
C LYS A 120 -0.08 5.02 -7.44
N HIS A 121 -0.71 3.88 -7.17
CA HIS A 121 -0.03 2.60 -7.04
C HIS A 121 -0.98 1.44 -7.35
N ALA A 122 -0.41 0.27 -7.64
CA ALA A 122 -1.20 -0.93 -7.89
C ALA A 122 -0.84 -2.02 -6.88
N VAL A 123 -1.85 -2.77 -6.45
CA VAL A 123 -1.69 -3.94 -5.58
C VAL A 123 -2.57 -5.05 -6.12
N THR A 124 -1.96 -6.14 -6.58
CA THR A 124 -2.67 -7.24 -7.24
C THR A 124 -3.56 -6.76 -8.39
N ARG A 125 -4.88 -6.76 -8.24
CA ARG A 125 -5.84 -6.28 -9.24
C ARG A 125 -6.33 -4.84 -9.01
N TYR A 126 -5.94 -4.22 -7.91
CA TYR A 126 -6.40 -2.87 -7.55
C TYR A 126 -5.44 -1.82 -8.08
N ARG A 127 -5.98 -0.84 -8.82
CA ARG A 127 -5.30 0.42 -9.13
C ARG A 127 -5.80 1.45 -8.14
N ILE A 128 -4.93 1.89 -7.26
CA ILE A 128 -5.30 2.75 -6.14
C ILE A 128 -4.83 4.16 -6.41
N THR A 129 -5.77 5.09 -6.37
CA THR A 129 -5.52 6.52 -6.31
C THR A 129 -5.67 6.94 -4.85
N LEU A 130 -4.56 7.29 -4.22
CA LEU A 130 -4.50 7.69 -2.81
C LEU A 130 -4.34 9.20 -2.72
N SER A 131 -5.42 9.90 -2.36
CA SER A 131 -5.39 11.33 -2.06
C SER A 131 -4.86 11.55 -0.64
N CYS A 132 -3.83 12.37 -0.51
CA CYS A 132 -3.18 12.66 0.77
C CYS A 132 -3.55 14.06 1.24
N PHE A 133 -4.08 14.14 2.44
CA PHE A 133 -4.46 15.38 3.11
C PHE A 133 -3.59 15.60 4.35
N GLU A 134 -3.46 16.84 4.76
CA GLU A 134 -2.95 17.24 6.06
C GLU A 134 -4.08 17.86 6.88
N ALA A 135 -4.11 17.57 8.18
CA ALA A 135 -5.04 18.19 9.10
C ALA A 135 -4.37 18.42 10.47
N HIS A 136 -4.90 19.32 11.25
CA HIS A 136 -4.37 19.65 12.57
C HIS A 136 -5.22 19.01 13.68
N TYR A 137 -4.55 18.52 14.74
CA TYR A 137 -5.24 18.02 15.92
C TYR A 137 -5.97 19.17 16.60
N GLN A 138 -7.27 19.03 16.78
CA GLN A 138 -8.09 19.96 17.54
C GLN A 138 -8.34 19.47 18.96
N SER A 139 -8.90 18.25 19.12
CA SER A 139 -9.28 17.72 20.42
C SER A 139 -9.47 16.20 20.38
N GLY A 140 -9.90 15.62 21.50
CA GLY A 140 -10.24 14.20 21.57
C GLY A 140 -9.09 13.33 22.07
N ARG A 141 -9.43 12.05 22.32
CA ARG A 141 -8.47 11.02 22.75
C ARG A 141 -8.56 9.85 21.78
N LYS A 142 -7.44 9.17 21.61
CA LYS A 142 -7.37 7.92 20.84
C LYS A 142 -8.45 6.95 21.32
N ARG A 143 -9.13 6.29 20.40
CA ARG A 143 -10.20 5.35 20.70
C ARG A 143 -9.67 4.17 21.50
N SER A 144 -10.38 3.76 22.54
CA SER A 144 -10.03 2.56 23.32
C SER A 144 -10.19 1.32 22.44
N GLY A 145 -9.17 0.45 22.41
CA GLY A 145 -9.17 -0.77 21.59
C GLY A 145 -8.56 -0.62 20.19
N GLU A 146 -8.31 0.60 19.71
CA GLU A 146 -7.53 0.83 18.48
C GLU A 146 -6.09 1.22 18.80
N GLU A 147 -5.16 0.55 18.14
CA GLU A 147 -3.75 0.90 18.26
C GLU A 147 -3.46 2.16 17.44
N CYS A 148 -3.47 3.31 18.13
CA CYS A 148 -3.04 4.59 17.58
C CYS A 148 -1.84 5.11 18.38
N ALA A 149 -0.89 5.76 17.69
CA ALA A 149 0.28 6.37 18.30
C ALA A 149 0.52 7.77 17.76
N TRP A 150 0.89 8.69 18.64
CA TRP A 150 1.52 9.95 18.25
C TRP A 150 3.01 9.70 18.12
N VAL A 151 3.54 9.88 16.92
CA VAL A 151 4.92 9.55 16.55
C VAL A 151 5.60 10.78 16.02
N THR A 152 6.79 11.11 16.52
CA THR A 152 7.57 12.20 15.96
C THR A 152 8.11 11.84 14.59
N VAL A 153 8.36 12.83 13.76
CA VAL A 153 8.73 12.62 12.36
C VAL A 153 10.03 11.80 12.21
N ASP A 154 10.97 11.98 13.10
CA ASP A 154 12.23 11.23 13.18
C ASP A 154 12.04 9.76 13.55
N GLN A 155 11.00 9.43 14.31
CA GLN A 155 10.67 8.06 14.73
C GLN A 155 9.80 7.30 13.73
N LEU A 156 9.37 7.92 12.64
CA LEU A 156 8.52 7.24 11.64
C LEU A 156 9.18 6.00 11.03
N SER A 157 10.51 5.97 10.95
CA SER A 157 11.27 4.83 10.45
C SER A 157 11.20 3.59 11.34
N ASP A 158 10.90 3.76 12.62
CA ASP A 158 10.85 2.67 13.61
C ASP A 158 9.53 1.88 13.53
N TYR A 159 8.55 2.44 12.83
CA TYR A 159 7.26 1.81 12.66
C TYR A 159 7.19 0.99 11.35
N PRO A 160 6.62 -0.22 11.38
CA PRO A 160 6.42 -1.05 10.18
C PRO A 160 5.29 -0.46 9.32
N LEU A 161 5.59 0.62 8.61
CA LEU A 161 4.65 1.30 7.74
C LEU A 161 4.42 0.53 6.43
N SER A 162 3.24 0.66 5.84
CA SER A 162 2.97 0.24 4.46
C SER A 162 3.93 0.94 3.48
N VAL A 163 4.06 0.42 2.25
CA VAL A 163 4.91 1.06 1.23
C VAL A 163 4.49 2.50 0.95
N THR A 164 3.18 2.74 0.85
CA THR A 164 2.63 4.10 0.66
C THR A 164 2.75 4.93 1.93
N GLY A 165 2.57 4.35 3.12
CA GLY A 165 2.81 5.01 4.40
C GLY A 165 4.25 5.50 4.53
N ARG A 166 5.24 4.69 4.15
CA ARG A 166 6.65 5.12 4.08
C ARG A 166 6.87 6.27 3.09
N ARG A 167 6.17 6.25 1.94
CA ARG A 167 6.26 7.35 0.97
C ARG A 167 5.68 8.64 1.55
N ILE A 168 4.51 8.58 2.19
CA ILE A 168 3.92 9.72 2.90
C ILE A 168 4.89 10.22 4.00
N GLY A 169 5.44 9.32 4.83
CA GLY A 169 6.39 9.66 5.89
C GLY A 169 7.62 10.42 5.38
N ARG A 170 8.17 10.03 4.22
CA ARG A 170 9.28 10.77 3.58
C ARG A 170 8.86 12.17 3.14
N LEU A 171 7.66 12.32 2.59
CA LEU A 171 7.13 13.63 2.19
C LEU A 171 6.89 14.53 3.41
N VAL A 172 6.40 13.94 4.52
CA VAL A 172 6.25 14.64 5.81
C VAL A 172 7.59 15.13 6.33
N ALA A 173 8.62 14.27 6.33
CA ALA A 173 9.98 14.60 6.77
C ALA A 173 10.65 15.66 5.87
N ALA A 174 10.37 15.65 4.58
CA ALA A 174 10.85 16.65 3.63
C ALA A 174 10.10 18.00 3.69
N GLY A 175 9.11 18.13 4.59
CA GLY A 175 8.32 19.36 4.72
C GLY A 175 7.37 19.63 3.55
N ALA A 176 7.01 18.61 2.77
CA ALA A 176 6.01 18.72 1.71
C ALA A 176 4.59 18.88 2.27
N PHE A 177 4.38 18.43 3.50
CA PHE A 177 3.21 18.68 4.32
C PHE A 177 3.53 19.88 5.24
N GLY A 178 2.63 20.83 5.37
CA GLY A 178 2.81 22.03 6.20
C GLY A 178 3.25 23.29 5.44
N LYS A 179 3.39 23.23 4.14
CA LYS A 179 3.42 24.44 3.32
C LYS A 179 1.99 24.78 2.93
N SER A 180 1.31 25.54 3.80
CA SER A 180 0.13 26.29 3.36
C SER A 180 0.55 27.05 2.12
N ALA A 181 -0.17 26.85 1.00
CA ALA A 181 -0.03 27.70 -0.16
C ALA A 181 -0.38 29.13 0.29
N ALA A 182 0.60 29.94 0.57
CA ALA A 182 0.43 31.37 0.58
C ALA A 182 0.14 31.76 -0.87
N LEU A 183 -1.13 31.99 -1.16
CA LEU A 183 -1.60 32.78 -2.30
C LEU A 183 -1.42 34.24 -1.96
#